data_95663ce8990d5c2bb08a3c49dd21dbcf
#
_entry.id   95663ce8990d5c2bb08a3c49dd21dbcf
#
_cell.length_a   1.000
_cell.length_b   1.000
_cell.length_c   1.000
_cell.angle_alpha   90.00
_cell.angle_beta   90.00
_cell.angle_gamma   90.00
#
_symmetry.space_group_name_H-M   'P 1'
#
loop_
_entity.id
_entity.type
_entity.pdbx_description
1 polymer ?
#
loop_
_entity_poly.entity_id
_entity_poly.type
_entity_poly.pdbx_seq_one_letter_code
_entity_poly.pdbx_strand_id
1 'polypeptide(L)'
;DASLTVADLAGTWKYSAPACKFESSDFLKSAGGEVVAASLKTKLATYYTKAGITPSRVSFAFADTTFVMKYGNAKLNGHIVKDEESGRFVVTFTAVGGYIPIMVMDAVINKNGNTLEMLFDVDRFVKVLTTIASKSQSSTLKSVGGLLDEYEGVLMGFELVK
;
A
#
# COMPACT_ATOMS: atom_id res chain seq x y z
N ASP A 1 -11.85 -6.15 -5.53
CA ASP A 1 -13.16 -6.77 -5.38
C ASP A 1 -14.27 -5.73 -5.50
N ALA A 2 -15.12 -5.88 -6.54
CA ALA A 2 -16.16 -4.89 -6.83
C ALA A 2 -17.24 -4.82 -5.73
N SER A 3 -17.41 -5.87 -4.93
CA SER A 3 -18.41 -5.91 -3.86
C SER A 3 -17.88 -5.39 -2.53
N LEU A 4 -16.57 -5.15 -2.41
CA LEU A 4 -15.95 -4.69 -1.17
C LEU A 4 -16.37 -3.24 -0.88
N THR A 5 -16.76 -2.98 0.37
CA THR A 5 -17.14 -1.64 0.82
C THR A 5 -16.15 -1.13 1.88
N VAL A 6 -16.20 0.18 2.16
CA VAL A 6 -15.38 0.76 3.23
C VAL A 6 -15.69 0.10 4.58
N ALA A 7 -16.95 -0.24 4.84
CA ALA A 7 -17.35 -0.90 6.08
C ALA A 7 -16.66 -2.25 6.26
N ASP A 8 -16.35 -2.94 5.17
CA ASP A 8 -15.67 -4.25 5.21
C ASP A 8 -14.22 -4.14 5.67
N LEU A 9 -13.65 -2.94 5.68
CA LEU A 9 -12.28 -2.69 6.09
C LEU A 9 -12.13 -2.48 7.60
N ALA A 10 -13.22 -2.29 8.32
CA ALA A 10 -13.19 -1.93 9.74
C ALA A 10 -12.32 -2.88 10.56
N GLY A 11 -11.51 -2.32 11.45
CA GLY A 11 -10.62 -3.06 12.32
C GLY A 11 -9.16 -2.69 12.11
N THR A 12 -8.29 -3.41 12.80
CA THR A 12 -6.84 -3.21 12.72
C THR A 12 -6.22 -4.32 11.90
N TRP A 13 -5.45 -3.93 10.90
CA TRP A 13 -4.77 -4.83 9.98
C TRP A 13 -3.27 -4.61 10.08
N LYS A 14 -2.51 -5.66 10.30
CA LYS A 14 -1.05 -5.60 10.45
C LYS A 14 -0.36 -5.99 9.15
N TYR A 15 0.74 -5.33 8.86
CA TYR A 15 1.57 -5.70 7.72
C TYR A 15 2.01 -7.17 7.84
N SER A 16 1.92 -7.90 6.75
CA SER A 16 2.34 -9.30 6.68
C SER A 16 3.43 -9.51 5.63
N ALA A 17 3.21 -8.98 4.43
CA ALA A 17 4.11 -9.20 3.31
C ALA A 17 3.96 -8.10 2.27
N PRO A 18 4.94 -7.95 1.36
CA PRO A 18 4.76 -7.09 0.21
C PRO A 18 3.66 -7.67 -0.70
N ALA A 19 2.95 -6.78 -1.38
CA ALA A 19 1.99 -7.17 -2.41
C ALA A 19 2.36 -6.49 -3.72
N CYS A 20 2.25 -7.23 -4.81
CA CYS A 20 2.38 -6.66 -6.14
C CYS A 20 1.48 -7.41 -7.11
N LYS A 21 0.99 -6.70 -8.11
CA LYS A 21 0.11 -7.27 -9.12
C LYS A 21 0.32 -6.53 -10.43
N PHE A 22 0.32 -7.25 -11.55
CA PHE A 22 0.39 -6.62 -12.86
C PHE A 22 -1.00 -6.22 -13.30
N GLU A 23 -1.14 -5.01 -13.84
CA GLU A 23 -2.42 -4.52 -14.34
C GLU A 23 -2.89 -5.30 -15.56
N SER A 24 -1.94 -5.80 -16.36
CA SER A 24 -2.24 -6.58 -17.55
C SER A 24 -1.91 -8.05 -17.31
N SER A 25 -2.88 -8.93 -17.56
CA SER A 25 -2.65 -10.37 -17.52
C SER A 25 -1.71 -10.83 -18.63
N ASP A 26 -1.56 -10.05 -19.70
CA ASP A 26 -0.67 -10.38 -20.82
C ASP A 26 0.79 -10.45 -20.38
N PHE A 27 1.18 -9.60 -19.42
CA PHE A 27 2.53 -9.63 -18.87
C PHE A 27 2.81 -10.96 -18.17
N LEU A 28 1.85 -11.45 -17.38
CA LEU A 28 2.01 -12.72 -16.66
C LEU A 28 2.04 -13.92 -17.62
N LYS A 29 1.38 -13.81 -18.77
CA LYS A 29 1.35 -14.86 -19.78
C LYS A 29 2.60 -14.85 -20.64
N SER A 30 3.36 -13.76 -20.65
CA SER A 30 4.62 -13.68 -21.39
C SER A 30 5.67 -14.56 -20.73
N ALA A 31 6.65 -15.00 -21.54
CA ALA A 31 7.76 -15.81 -21.03
C ALA A 31 8.50 -15.04 -19.93
N GLY A 32 8.59 -15.64 -18.75
CA GLY A 32 9.28 -15.04 -17.62
C GLY A 32 8.48 -14.09 -16.74
N GLY A 33 7.22 -13.82 -17.08
CA GLY A 33 6.39 -12.90 -16.29
C GLY A 33 6.24 -13.31 -14.83
N GLU A 34 6.01 -14.61 -14.57
CA GLU A 34 5.88 -15.13 -13.21
C GLU A 34 7.21 -15.03 -12.44
N VAL A 35 8.32 -15.25 -13.12
CA VAL A 35 9.65 -15.16 -12.52
C VAL A 35 9.93 -13.71 -12.13
N VAL A 36 9.58 -12.76 -12.99
CA VAL A 36 9.74 -11.33 -12.70
C VAL A 36 8.90 -10.93 -11.49
N ALA A 37 7.64 -11.39 -11.43
CA ALA A 37 6.76 -11.10 -10.29
C ALA A 37 7.35 -11.63 -8.98
N ALA A 38 7.83 -12.86 -8.96
CA ALA A 38 8.44 -13.46 -7.77
C ALA A 38 9.71 -12.72 -7.36
N SER A 39 10.54 -12.36 -8.33
CA SER A 39 11.75 -11.59 -8.08
C SER A 39 11.45 -10.22 -7.49
N LEU A 40 10.44 -9.54 -8.02
CA LEU A 40 10.03 -8.23 -7.52
C LEU A 40 9.54 -8.32 -6.08
N LYS A 41 8.71 -9.30 -5.74
CA LYS A 41 8.26 -9.51 -4.37
C LYS A 41 9.43 -9.74 -3.42
N THR A 42 10.40 -10.53 -3.83
CA THR A 42 11.59 -10.80 -3.02
C THR A 42 12.39 -9.52 -2.77
N LYS A 43 12.58 -8.69 -3.80
CA LYS A 43 13.27 -7.42 -3.67
C LYS A 43 12.52 -6.46 -2.75
N LEU A 44 11.21 -6.38 -2.92
CA LEU A 44 10.37 -5.54 -2.04
C LEU A 44 10.45 -6.00 -0.59
N ALA A 45 10.40 -7.31 -0.34
CA ALA A 45 10.52 -7.85 1.01
C ALA A 45 11.83 -7.43 1.67
N THR A 46 12.93 -7.48 0.93
CA THR A 46 14.24 -7.05 1.42
C THR A 46 14.25 -5.57 1.77
N TYR A 47 13.73 -4.72 0.88
CA TYR A 47 13.66 -3.28 1.12
C TYR A 47 12.75 -2.95 2.30
N TYR A 48 11.59 -3.59 2.38
CA TYR A 48 10.64 -3.36 3.47
C TYR A 48 11.29 -3.70 4.82
N THR A 49 11.95 -4.84 4.91
CA THR A 49 12.63 -5.26 6.14
C THR A 49 13.71 -4.25 6.54
N LYS A 50 14.54 -3.82 5.59
CA LYS A 50 15.59 -2.82 5.86
C LYS A 50 15.01 -1.48 6.30
N ALA A 51 13.86 -1.11 5.76
CA ALA A 51 13.18 0.13 6.11
C ALA A 51 12.40 0.06 7.42
N GLY A 52 12.33 -1.12 8.04
CA GLY A 52 11.56 -1.30 9.28
C GLY A 52 10.07 -1.52 9.02
N ILE A 53 9.68 -1.86 7.81
CA ILE A 53 8.30 -2.26 7.49
C ILE A 53 8.18 -3.73 7.84
N THR A 54 7.70 -3.98 9.05
CA THR A 54 7.59 -5.31 9.64
C THR A 54 6.23 -5.46 10.30
N PRO A 55 5.79 -6.69 10.58
CA PRO A 55 4.48 -6.92 11.20
C PRO A 55 4.27 -6.22 12.54
N SER A 56 5.36 -6.01 13.28
CA SER A 56 5.28 -5.34 14.59
C SER A 56 5.26 -3.82 14.49
N ARG A 57 5.60 -3.24 13.34
CA ARG A 57 5.78 -1.79 13.20
C ARG A 57 4.76 -1.12 12.30
N VAL A 58 4.18 -1.83 11.35
CA VAL A 58 3.26 -1.24 10.37
C VAL A 58 1.87 -1.84 10.53
N SER A 59 0.88 -0.96 10.66
CA SER A 59 -0.52 -1.37 10.72
C SER A 59 -1.43 -0.28 10.19
N PHE A 60 -2.62 -0.68 9.79
CA PHE A 60 -3.70 0.23 9.40
C PHE A 60 -4.90 -0.07 10.27
N ALA A 61 -5.44 0.94 10.92
CA ALA A 61 -6.67 0.83 11.68
C ALA A 61 -7.76 1.64 10.97
N PHE A 62 -8.78 0.96 10.48
CA PHE A 62 -9.91 1.57 9.79
C PHE A 62 -11.12 1.66 10.69
N ALA A 63 -11.75 2.82 10.73
CA ALA A 63 -13.00 3.05 11.44
C ALA A 63 -13.87 3.98 10.61
N ASP A 64 -14.99 3.46 10.14
CA ASP A 64 -15.88 4.17 9.21
C ASP A 64 -15.08 4.64 7.97
N THR A 65 -15.06 5.94 7.71
CA THR A 65 -14.35 6.52 6.57
C THR A 65 -12.95 7.05 6.91
N THR A 66 -12.46 6.77 8.11
CA THR A 66 -11.14 7.24 8.54
C THR A 66 -10.19 6.07 8.80
N PHE A 67 -8.91 6.36 8.77
CA PHE A 67 -7.89 5.37 9.14
C PHE A 67 -6.70 6.03 9.80
N VAL A 68 -5.96 5.21 10.55
CA VAL A 68 -4.66 5.57 11.09
C VAL A 68 -3.66 4.51 10.61
N MET A 69 -2.61 4.96 9.91
CA MET A 69 -1.49 4.11 9.56
C MET A 69 -0.37 4.34 10.55
N LYS A 70 0.12 3.28 11.15
CA LYS A 70 1.28 3.33 12.05
C LYS A 70 2.52 2.81 11.33
N TYR A 71 3.63 3.50 11.56
CA TYR A 71 4.96 3.05 11.19
C TYR A 71 5.88 3.32 12.38
N GLY A 72 6.14 2.28 13.17
CA GLY A 72 6.86 2.46 14.42
C GLY A 72 6.15 3.46 15.33
N ASN A 73 6.81 4.55 15.65
CA ASN A 73 6.24 5.63 16.45
C ASN A 73 5.53 6.70 15.62
N ALA A 74 5.67 6.66 14.31
CA ALA A 74 5.01 7.61 13.41
C ALA A 74 3.57 7.19 13.13
N LYS A 75 2.69 8.17 12.97
CA LYS A 75 1.28 7.94 12.63
C LYS A 75 0.88 8.85 11.47
N LEU A 76 0.14 8.27 10.52
CA LEU A 76 -0.47 9.01 9.44
C LEU A 76 -1.98 8.80 9.52
N ASN A 77 -2.71 9.89 9.59
CA ASN A 77 -4.17 9.86 9.60
C ASN A 77 -4.70 10.07 8.19
N GLY A 78 -5.89 9.57 7.92
CA GLY A 78 -6.48 9.76 6.63
C GLY A 78 -7.94 9.42 6.54
N HIS A 79 -8.46 9.55 5.33
CA HIS A 79 -9.82 9.21 4.95
C HIS A 79 -9.78 8.21 3.81
N ILE A 80 -10.82 7.38 3.74
CA ILE A 80 -10.96 6.43 2.65
C ILE A 80 -12.42 6.38 2.21
N VAL A 81 -12.64 6.49 0.91
CA VAL A 81 -13.97 6.37 0.31
C VAL A 81 -13.86 5.50 -0.94
N LYS A 82 -14.93 4.83 -1.30
CA LYS A 82 -14.96 4.01 -2.50
C LYS A 82 -15.50 4.83 -3.67
N ASP A 83 -14.80 4.75 -4.80
CA ASP A 83 -15.28 5.27 -6.06
C ASP A 83 -16.10 4.15 -6.73
N GLU A 84 -17.40 4.32 -6.78
CA GLU A 84 -18.30 3.29 -7.31
C GLU A 84 -18.13 3.07 -8.82
N GLU A 85 -17.65 4.07 -9.56
CA GLU A 85 -17.41 3.93 -10.99
C GLU A 85 -16.23 3.01 -11.29
N SER A 86 -15.09 3.25 -10.64
CA SER A 86 -13.87 2.50 -10.90
C SER A 86 -13.75 1.24 -10.05
N GLY A 87 -14.49 1.17 -8.93
CA GLY A 87 -14.31 0.11 -7.93
C GLY A 87 -13.07 0.27 -7.10
N ARG A 88 -12.29 1.33 -7.31
CA ARG A 88 -11.10 1.63 -6.53
C ARG A 88 -11.48 2.45 -5.29
N PHE A 89 -10.56 2.48 -4.33
CA PHE A 89 -10.73 3.29 -3.13
C PHE A 89 -9.86 4.54 -3.25
N VAL A 90 -10.44 5.69 -2.90
CA VAL A 90 -9.70 6.94 -2.83
C VAL A 90 -9.18 7.10 -1.42
N VAL A 91 -7.86 7.08 -1.29
CA VAL A 91 -7.16 7.15 -0.01
C VAL A 91 -6.54 8.53 0.10
N THR A 92 -6.90 9.26 1.15
CA THR A 92 -6.41 10.60 1.42
C THR A 92 -5.62 10.59 2.70
N PHE A 93 -4.32 10.84 2.63
CA PHE A 93 -3.47 11.05 3.80
C PHE A 93 -3.54 12.53 4.17
N THR A 94 -3.73 12.83 5.46
CA THR A 94 -3.96 14.19 5.93
C THR A 94 -2.86 14.65 6.88
N ALA A 95 -2.73 15.97 7.05
CA ALA A 95 -1.88 16.55 8.07
C ALA A 95 -2.46 16.31 9.46
N VAL A 96 -1.69 16.64 10.48
CA VAL A 96 -2.14 16.55 11.88
C VAL A 96 -3.49 17.24 12.04
N GLY A 97 -4.43 16.54 12.64
CA GLY A 97 -5.81 17.02 12.78
C GLY A 97 -6.76 16.57 11.70
N GLY A 98 -6.26 15.99 10.60
CA GLY A 98 -7.09 15.37 9.56
C GLY A 98 -7.79 16.30 8.61
N TYR A 99 -7.50 17.60 8.64
CA TYR A 99 -8.27 18.59 7.88
C TYR A 99 -7.59 19.04 6.60
N ILE A 100 -6.27 18.97 6.52
CA ILE A 100 -5.52 19.43 5.35
C ILE A 100 -4.96 18.21 4.62
N PRO A 101 -5.42 17.92 3.39
CA PRO A 101 -4.89 16.78 2.64
C PRO A 101 -3.40 16.96 2.35
N ILE A 102 -2.61 15.95 2.68
CA ILE A 102 -1.22 15.86 2.28
C ILE A 102 -1.14 15.22 0.90
N MET A 103 -1.94 14.17 0.66
CA MET A 103 -1.81 13.36 -0.52
C MET A 103 -3.10 12.57 -0.76
N VAL A 104 -3.53 12.52 -2.02
CA VAL A 104 -4.72 11.76 -2.45
C VAL A 104 -4.29 10.77 -3.50
N MET A 105 -4.70 9.52 -3.38
CA MET A 105 -4.37 8.49 -4.36
C MET A 105 -5.41 7.38 -4.42
N ASP A 106 -5.48 6.72 -5.57
CA ASP A 106 -6.35 5.57 -5.77
C ASP A 106 -5.65 4.29 -5.32
N ALA A 107 -6.41 3.40 -4.71
CA ALA A 107 -5.92 2.09 -4.30
C ALA A 107 -6.87 1.00 -4.79
N VAL A 108 -6.28 -0.11 -5.21
CA VAL A 108 -7.02 -1.36 -5.41
C VAL A 108 -6.95 -2.13 -4.11
N ILE A 109 -8.09 -2.45 -3.52
CA ILE A 109 -8.14 -3.17 -2.27
C ILE A 109 -8.92 -4.47 -2.48
N ASN A 110 -8.30 -5.58 -2.09
CA ASN A 110 -8.91 -6.89 -2.16
C ASN A 110 -8.91 -7.51 -0.77
N LYS A 111 -10.00 -8.15 -0.41
CA LYS A 111 -10.14 -8.81 0.89
C LYS A 111 -10.45 -10.29 0.68
N ASN A 112 -9.73 -11.15 1.39
CA ASN A 112 -9.94 -12.58 1.37
C ASN A 112 -9.85 -13.08 2.81
N GLY A 113 -11.01 -13.26 3.47
CA GLY A 113 -11.06 -13.64 4.86
C GLY A 113 -10.39 -12.61 5.77
N ASN A 114 -9.33 -13.03 6.45
CA ASN A 114 -8.55 -12.17 7.35
C ASN A 114 -7.33 -11.51 6.68
N THR A 115 -7.26 -11.57 5.36
CA THR A 115 -6.19 -10.96 4.57
C THR A 115 -6.73 -9.81 3.75
N LEU A 116 -6.02 -8.69 3.76
CA LEU A 116 -6.34 -7.51 3.00
C LEU A 116 -5.14 -7.14 2.15
N GLU A 117 -5.37 -6.86 0.87
CA GLU A 117 -4.31 -6.43 -0.03
C GLU A 117 -4.60 -5.00 -0.46
N MET A 118 -3.67 -4.09 -0.21
CA MET A 118 -3.76 -2.69 -0.63
C MET A 118 -2.69 -2.43 -1.67
N LEU A 119 -3.11 -2.08 -2.87
CA LEU A 119 -2.24 -1.90 -4.02
C LEU A 119 -2.38 -0.50 -4.58
N PHE A 120 -1.26 0.12 -4.92
CA PHE A 120 -1.18 1.45 -5.53
C PHE A 120 -0.39 1.35 -6.83
N ASP A 121 -0.65 2.27 -7.77
CA ASP A 121 0.25 2.43 -8.91
C ASP A 121 1.66 2.71 -8.39
N VAL A 122 2.69 2.27 -9.14
CA VAL A 122 4.10 2.43 -8.72
C VAL A 122 4.41 3.86 -8.29
N ASP A 123 4.03 4.85 -9.10
CA ASP A 123 4.28 6.25 -8.79
C ASP A 123 3.63 6.67 -7.47
N ARG A 124 2.39 6.22 -7.25
CA ARG A 124 1.64 6.52 -6.03
C ARG A 124 2.24 5.81 -4.83
N PHE A 125 2.70 4.58 -5.03
CA PHE A 125 3.35 3.83 -3.97
C PHE A 125 4.62 4.52 -3.50
N VAL A 126 5.42 5.05 -4.42
CA VAL A 126 6.61 5.84 -4.09
C VAL A 126 6.24 7.03 -3.20
N LYS A 127 5.13 7.70 -3.50
CA LYS A 127 4.64 8.81 -2.67
C LYS A 127 4.28 8.37 -1.26
N VAL A 128 3.63 7.20 -1.12
CA VAL A 128 3.32 6.63 0.20
C VAL A 128 4.60 6.41 0.98
N LEU A 129 5.58 5.75 0.36
CA LEU A 129 6.85 5.45 1.03
C LEU A 129 7.62 6.71 1.38
N THR A 130 7.62 7.71 0.50
CA THR A 130 8.29 8.99 0.75
C THR A 130 7.64 9.72 1.92
N THR A 131 6.31 9.69 2.00
CA THR A 131 5.58 10.31 3.12
C THR A 131 5.92 9.61 4.44
N ILE A 132 5.94 8.28 4.44
CA ILE A 132 6.34 7.49 5.61
C ILE A 132 7.78 7.84 6.01
N ALA A 133 8.69 7.91 5.03
CA ALA A 133 10.09 8.23 5.27
C ALA A 133 10.26 9.61 5.90
N SER A 134 9.49 10.61 5.45
CA SER A 134 9.57 11.95 6.01
C SER A 134 9.14 12.01 7.47
N LYS A 135 8.20 11.14 7.87
CA LYS A 135 7.75 11.02 9.27
C LYS A 135 8.71 10.20 10.13
N SER A 136 9.30 9.15 9.54
CA SER A 136 10.18 8.22 10.26
C SER A 136 11.66 8.58 10.15
N GLN A 137 12.01 9.48 9.23
CA GLN A 137 13.38 9.87 8.90
C GLN A 137 14.22 8.70 8.36
N SER A 138 13.58 7.70 7.76
CA SER A 138 14.29 6.56 7.16
C SER A 138 14.86 6.93 5.79
N SER A 139 16.19 6.88 5.65
CA SER A 139 16.85 7.09 4.36
C SER A 139 16.68 5.92 3.41
N THR A 140 16.47 4.72 3.94
CA THR A 140 16.30 3.51 3.13
C THR A 140 15.04 3.60 2.28
N LEU A 141 13.92 4.09 2.85
CA LEU A 141 12.68 4.26 2.12
C LEU A 141 12.83 5.23 0.94
N LYS A 142 13.65 6.27 1.11
CA LYS A 142 13.87 7.26 0.05
C LYS A 142 14.58 6.68 -1.17
N SER A 143 15.40 5.65 -1.00
CA SER A 143 16.16 5.03 -2.08
C SER A 143 15.33 4.02 -2.89
N VAL A 144 14.18 3.60 -2.38
CA VAL A 144 13.34 2.59 -3.04
C VAL A 144 12.75 3.12 -4.35
N GLY A 145 12.51 4.44 -4.46
CA GLY A 145 11.89 5.04 -5.64
C GLY A 145 12.60 4.70 -6.94
N GLY A 146 13.93 4.75 -6.95
CA GLY A 146 14.70 4.43 -8.16
C GLY A 146 14.54 2.99 -8.62
N LEU A 147 14.40 2.06 -7.68
CA LEU A 147 14.17 0.67 -8.02
C LEU A 147 12.79 0.46 -8.66
N LEU A 148 11.78 1.13 -8.10
CA LEU A 148 10.40 0.94 -8.54
C LEU A 148 10.12 1.53 -9.92
N ASP A 149 10.89 2.54 -10.33
CA ASP A 149 10.76 3.16 -11.65
C ASP A 149 11.01 2.18 -12.81
N GLU A 150 11.66 1.06 -12.55
CA GLU A 150 11.93 0.04 -13.56
C GLU A 150 10.71 -0.82 -13.90
N TYR A 151 9.63 -0.71 -13.11
CA TYR A 151 8.49 -1.62 -13.21
C TYR A 151 7.19 -0.88 -13.50
N GLU A 152 7.06 -0.36 -14.72
CA GLU A 152 5.82 0.29 -15.15
C GLU A 152 4.66 -0.72 -15.28
N GLY A 153 3.45 -0.27 -15.03
CA GLY A 153 2.25 -1.10 -15.16
C GLY A 153 2.08 -2.12 -14.03
N VAL A 154 2.78 -1.93 -12.93
CA VAL A 154 2.69 -2.79 -11.76
C VAL A 154 2.00 -2.05 -10.62
N LEU A 155 1.12 -2.76 -9.94
CA LEU A 155 0.52 -2.28 -8.70
C LEU A 155 1.33 -2.85 -7.54
N MET A 156 1.69 -2.01 -6.59
CA MET A 156 2.50 -2.39 -5.43
C MET A 156 1.89 -1.89 -4.14
N GLY A 157 2.13 -2.60 -3.07
CA GLY A 157 1.65 -2.19 -1.76
C GLY A 157 1.89 -3.24 -0.70
N PHE A 158 0.86 -3.46 0.10
CA PHE A 158 0.97 -4.26 1.31
C PHE A 158 -0.08 -5.36 1.35
N GLU A 159 0.34 -6.54 1.79
CA GLU A 159 -0.56 -7.56 2.28
C GLU A 159 -0.67 -7.38 3.79
N LEU A 160 -1.90 -7.28 4.27
CA LEU A 160 -2.21 -7.03 5.66
C LEU A 160 -3.03 -8.20 6.21
N VAL A 161 -2.88 -8.49 7.49
CA VAL A 161 -3.67 -9.53 8.16
C VAL A 161 -4.30 -8.96 9.42
N LYS A 162 -5.48 -9.46 9.72
CA LYS A 162 -6.24 -9.04 10.89
C LYS A 162 -5.73 -9.68 12.18
#